data_4953d7935f11432ad12d4c197498154d
#
_entry.id   4953d7935f11432ad12d4c197498154d
#
_cell.length_a   1.000
_cell.length_b   1.000
_cell.length_c   1.000
_cell.angle_alpha   90.00
_cell.angle_beta   90.00
_cell.angle_gamma   90.00
#
_symmetry.space_group_name_H-M   'P 1'
#
loop_
_entity.id
_entity.type
_entity.pdbx_description
1 polymer ?
#
loop_
_entity_poly.entity_id
_entity_poly.type
_entity_poly.pdbx_seq_one_letter_code
_entity_poly.pdbx_strand_id
1 'polypeptide(L)'
;MRSLRGITALGAVVVGTVAIEAVYAVRRKLPLLDEFDASGSIGPPDGIPLLMVILGDSSCTGPGVAEPSEIWFRLVSARLAERGYRVTIRSFAVGGAKSSTALETQVPAAEALNPDLTFIAVGTNDVIHQVPLTTLEKNLDEIIRRMTRVSKLVLVAGVGDLGTVPRLLPPLRQLATRRGRRGDVVQARAAQRHGAIKADLWGAAAEAFRTDPSIFSADLFHPAAPGHQVWADAAWSALEPHLTRE
;
A
#
# COMPACT_ATOMS: atom_id res chain seq x y z
N MET A 1 0.18 47.85 3.97
CA MET A 1 1.42 47.31 3.43
C MET A 1 2.25 46.46 4.42
N ARG A 2 2.19 46.65 5.75
CA ARG A 2 2.88 45.81 6.74
C ARG A 2 2.35 44.36 6.84
N SER A 3 1.05 44.12 6.67
CA SER A 3 0.45 42.78 6.77
C SER A 3 0.81 41.85 5.60
N LEU A 4 0.93 42.34 4.37
CA LEU A 4 1.33 41.51 3.23
C LEU A 4 2.78 41.01 3.34
N ARG A 5 3.71 41.86 3.82
CA ARG A 5 5.11 41.48 4.02
C ARG A 5 5.27 40.41 5.11
N GLY A 6 4.42 40.44 6.14
CA GLY A 6 4.42 39.40 7.19
C GLY A 6 3.94 38.03 6.66
N ILE A 7 2.91 38.01 5.81
CA ILE A 7 2.37 36.77 5.23
C ILE A 7 3.36 36.15 4.24
N THR A 8 4.04 36.96 3.42
CA THR A 8 5.08 36.47 2.50
C THR A 8 6.30 35.92 3.24
N ALA A 9 6.74 36.58 4.31
CA ALA A 9 7.85 36.10 5.13
C ALA A 9 7.53 34.76 5.83
N LEU A 10 6.33 34.61 6.41
CA LEU A 10 5.89 33.38 7.06
C LEU A 10 5.77 32.22 6.03
N GLY A 11 5.24 32.51 4.84
CA GLY A 11 5.17 31.52 3.75
C GLY A 11 6.55 31.04 3.30
N ALA A 12 7.53 31.94 3.16
CA ALA A 12 8.90 31.59 2.80
C ALA A 12 9.59 30.74 3.87
N VAL A 13 9.35 31.01 5.15
CA VAL A 13 9.87 30.20 6.26
C VAL A 13 9.31 28.78 6.21
N VAL A 14 7.99 28.63 6.04
CA VAL A 14 7.35 27.30 5.97
C VAL A 14 7.90 26.50 4.78
N VAL A 15 7.99 27.09 3.60
CA VAL A 15 8.55 26.43 2.41
C VAL A 15 10.01 26.03 2.63
N GLY A 16 10.81 26.91 3.21
CA GLY A 16 12.21 26.60 3.54
C GLY A 16 12.33 25.44 4.52
N THR A 17 11.52 25.43 5.58
CA THR A 17 11.52 24.34 6.57
C THR A 17 11.13 23.00 5.93
N VAL A 18 10.08 22.97 5.12
CA VAL A 18 9.65 21.74 4.39
C VAL A 18 10.75 21.23 3.48
N ALA A 19 11.45 22.12 2.76
CA ALA A 19 12.56 21.72 1.88
C ALA A 19 13.73 21.13 2.67
N ILE A 20 14.10 21.75 3.80
CA ILE A 20 15.16 21.25 4.69
C ILE A 20 14.79 19.88 5.25
N GLU A 21 13.56 19.70 5.74
CA GLU A 21 13.10 18.43 6.27
C GLU A 21 13.06 17.33 5.20
N ALA A 22 12.61 17.64 3.99
CA ALA A 22 12.63 16.68 2.88
C ALA A 22 14.07 16.24 2.56
N VAL A 23 15.02 17.19 2.49
CA VAL A 23 16.44 16.89 2.28
C VAL A 23 16.99 16.04 3.43
N TYR A 24 16.66 16.39 4.68
CA TYR A 24 17.09 15.63 5.85
C TYR A 24 16.53 14.19 5.82
N ALA A 25 15.22 14.03 5.56
CA ALA A 25 14.58 12.73 5.48
C ALA A 25 15.19 11.81 4.40
N VAL A 26 15.61 12.40 3.25
CA VAL A 26 16.26 11.66 2.15
C VAL A 26 17.73 11.36 2.45
N ARG A 27 18.46 12.31 3.04
CA ARG A 27 19.91 12.18 3.28
C ARG A 27 20.27 11.46 4.58
N ARG A 28 19.29 11.21 5.45
CA ARG A 28 19.53 10.44 6.67
C ARG A 28 20.03 9.05 6.30
N LYS A 29 21.21 8.68 6.80
CA LYS A 29 21.77 7.33 6.62
C LYS A 29 20.93 6.35 7.45
N LEU A 30 20.07 5.63 6.77
CA LEU A 30 19.24 4.57 7.32
C LEU A 30 19.63 3.26 6.64
N PRO A 31 19.42 2.10 7.30
CA PRO A 31 19.75 0.83 6.69
C PRO A 31 18.96 0.63 5.39
N LEU A 32 19.62 0.02 4.40
CA LEU A 32 18.92 -0.58 3.27
C LEU A 32 18.36 -1.91 3.74
N LEU A 33 17.11 -2.16 3.40
CA LEU A 33 16.39 -3.37 3.77
C LEU A 33 16.24 -4.26 2.55
N ASP A 34 16.33 -5.57 2.76
CA ASP A 34 16.14 -6.55 1.71
C ASP A 34 14.67 -6.58 1.27
N GLU A 35 14.48 -6.92 0.01
CA GLU A 35 13.16 -7.13 -0.60
C GLU A 35 13.02 -8.60 -0.99
N PHE A 36 11.81 -9.12 -0.95
CA PHE A 36 11.52 -10.52 -1.22
C PHE A 36 10.66 -10.70 -2.48
N ASP A 37 10.93 -11.77 -3.23
CA ASP A 37 9.88 -12.37 -4.06
C ASP A 37 8.95 -13.18 -3.13
N ALA A 38 7.78 -12.63 -2.87
CA ALA A 38 6.80 -13.24 -1.99
C ALA A 38 5.83 -14.21 -2.70
N SER A 39 6.14 -14.63 -3.92
CA SER A 39 5.42 -15.69 -4.65
C SER A 39 5.55 -17.04 -3.93
N GLY A 40 4.69 -18.00 -4.26
CA GLY A 40 4.72 -19.34 -3.69
C GLY A 40 3.34 -19.91 -3.43
N SER A 41 3.26 -20.95 -2.62
CA SER A 41 1.99 -21.60 -2.26
C SER A 41 1.86 -21.76 -0.75
N ILE A 42 0.63 -21.63 -0.25
CA ILE A 42 0.27 -21.80 1.16
C ILE A 42 -1.01 -22.63 1.23
N GLY A 43 -1.11 -23.52 2.21
CA GLY A 43 -2.28 -24.35 2.47
C GLY A 43 -2.10 -25.80 2.13
N PRO A 44 -3.12 -26.64 2.44
CA PRO A 44 -3.04 -28.09 2.25
C PRO A 44 -2.96 -28.47 0.76
N PRO A 45 -2.21 -29.52 0.40
CA PRO A 45 -2.05 -29.95 -0.99
C PRO A 45 -3.37 -30.27 -1.71
N ASP A 46 -4.34 -30.76 -0.96
CA ASP A 46 -5.70 -31.13 -1.37
C ASP A 46 -6.74 -30.03 -1.16
N GLY A 47 -6.28 -28.84 -0.73
CA GLY A 47 -7.18 -27.70 -0.53
C GLY A 47 -7.79 -27.16 -1.82
N ILE A 48 -8.85 -26.37 -1.67
CA ILE A 48 -9.55 -25.70 -2.78
C ILE A 48 -8.56 -24.77 -3.50
N PRO A 49 -8.27 -24.97 -4.78
CA PRO A 49 -7.31 -24.13 -5.49
C PRO A 49 -7.76 -22.67 -5.55
N LEU A 50 -6.87 -21.75 -5.20
CA LEU A 50 -7.09 -20.32 -5.31
C LEU A 50 -5.82 -19.64 -5.85
N LEU A 51 -5.93 -19.00 -7.01
CA LEU A 51 -4.86 -18.22 -7.59
C LEU A 51 -4.98 -16.76 -7.13
N MET A 52 -3.98 -16.31 -6.37
CA MET A 52 -3.86 -14.93 -5.90
C MET A 52 -2.77 -14.20 -6.67
N VAL A 53 -3.09 -13.02 -7.19
CA VAL A 53 -2.12 -12.13 -7.85
C VAL A 53 -1.93 -10.87 -7.03
N ILE A 54 -0.68 -10.42 -6.90
CA ILE A 54 -0.29 -9.21 -6.18
C ILE A 54 0.28 -8.19 -7.16
N LEU A 55 -0.36 -7.03 -7.24
CA LEU A 55 0.15 -5.82 -7.88
C LEU A 55 0.52 -4.84 -6.79
N GLY A 56 1.80 -4.45 -6.73
CA GLY A 56 2.23 -3.68 -5.57
C GLY A 56 3.57 -2.98 -5.75
N ASP A 57 3.92 -2.29 -4.67
CA ASP A 57 5.21 -1.64 -4.48
C ASP A 57 5.98 -2.32 -3.32
N SER A 58 6.85 -1.57 -2.63
CA SER A 58 7.62 -2.07 -1.48
C SER A 58 6.73 -2.58 -0.34
N SER A 59 5.50 -2.16 -0.23
CA SER A 59 4.56 -2.72 0.75
C SER A 59 4.27 -4.22 0.54
N CYS A 60 4.55 -4.71 -0.65
CA CYS A 60 4.37 -6.11 -1.05
C CYS A 60 5.68 -6.87 -1.25
N THR A 61 6.83 -6.20 -1.40
CA THR A 61 8.14 -6.86 -1.39
C THR A 61 8.72 -6.99 0.01
N GLY A 62 8.09 -6.37 1.02
CA GLY A 62 8.30 -6.59 2.44
C GLY A 62 9.64 -6.14 3.00
N PRO A 63 10.23 -4.98 2.58
CA PRO A 63 11.38 -4.46 3.31
C PRO A 63 10.99 -4.20 4.77
N GLY A 64 11.78 -4.76 5.69
CA GLY A 64 11.54 -4.60 7.13
C GLY A 64 10.95 -5.81 7.84
N VAL A 65 10.61 -6.88 7.12
CA VAL A 65 10.30 -8.20 7.70
C VAL A 65 11.53 -9.11 7.63
N ALA A 66 11.56 -10.15 8.45
CA ALA A 66 12.64 -11.15 8.45
C ALA A 66 12.41 -12.23 7.39
N GLU A 67 11.15 -12.55 7.10
CA GLU A 67 10.75 -13.61 6.18
C GLU A 67 9.55 -13.21 5.31
N PRO A 68 9.44 -13.74 4.08
CA PRO A 68 8.28 -13.47 3.21
C PRO A 68 6.94 -13.82 3.84
N SER A 69 6.89 -14.81 4.74
CA SER A 69 5.69 -15.25 5.47
C SER A 69 5.06 -14.15 6.33
N GLU A 70 5.83 -13.15 6.74
CA GLU A 70 5.38 -12.02 7.56
C GLU A 70 4.74 -10.89 6.73
N ILE A 71 4.82 -10.94 5.40
CA ILE A 71 4.22 -9.92 4.52
C ILE A 71 2.69 -10.02 4.60
N TRP A 72 2.02 -8.90 4.71
CA TRP A 72 0.59 -8.77 5.00
C TRP A 72 -0.33 -9.65 4.13
N PHE A 73 -0.09 -9.75 2.82
CA PHE A 73 -0.94 -10.58 1.96
C PHE A 73 -0.64 -12.07 2.11
N ARG A 74 0.56 -12.45 2.55
CA ARG A 74 0.86 -13.84 2.92
C ARG A 74 0.19 -14.23 4.23
N LEU A 75 0.09 -13.32 5.18
CA LEU A 75 -0.72 -13.50 6.40
C LEU A 75 -2.20 -13.68 6.05
N VAL A 76 -2.74 -12.90 5.11
CA VAL A 76 -4.09 -13.11 4.57
C VAL A 76 -4.20 -14.48 3.89
N SER A 77 -3.19 -14.89 3.12
CA SER A 77 -3.18 -16.20 2.46
C SER A 77 -3.15 -17.37 3.46
N ALA A 78 -2.46 -17.20 4.60
CA ALA A 78 -2.50 -18.19 5.68
C ALA A 78 -3.92 -18.36 6.26
N ARG A 79 -4.66 -17.27 6.46
CA ARG A 79 -6.07 -17.31 6.90
C ARG A 79 -7.00 -17.98 5.87
N LEU A 80 -6.72 -17.79 4.59
CA LEU A 80 -7.44 -18.52 3.53
C LEU A 80 -7.12 -20.00 3.60
N ALA A 81 -5.85 -20.36 3.84
CA ALA A 81 -5.42 -21.76 4.00
C ALA A 81 -6.11 -22.45 5.20
N GLU A 82 -6.28 -21.75 6.32
CA GLU A 82 -7.03 -22.22 7.48
C GLU A 82 -8.52 -22.50 7.16
N ARG A 83 -9.03 -21.87 6.09
CA ARG A 83 -10.39 -22.12 5.55
C ARG A 83 -10.43 -23.20 4.47
N GLY A 84 -9.33 -23.94 4.30
CA GLY A 84 -9.26 -25.07 3.38
C GLY A 84 -8.82 -24.71 1.96
N TYR A 85 -8.39 -23.47 1.70
CA TYR A 85 -7.85 -23.11 0.39
C TYR A 85 -6.38 -23.50 0.25
N ARG A 86 -5.99 -23.90 -0.96
CA ARG A 86 -4.61 -23.96 -1.40
C ARG A 86 -4.32 -22.72 -2.24
N VAL A 87 -3.72 -21.73 -1.61
CA VAL A 87 -3.45 -20.42 -2.24
C VAL A 87 -2.14 -20.48 -3.00
N THR A 88 -2.18 -20.29 -4.32
CA THR A 88 -1.00 -20.07 -5.16
C THR A 88 -0.85 -18.56 -5.38
N ILE A 89 0.27 -17.99 -4.91
CA ILE A 89 0.54 -16.55 -4.98
C ILE A 89 1.49 -16.27 -6.14
N ARG A 90 1.13 -15.29 -6.97
CA ARG A 90 1.98 -14.70 -8.01
C ARG A 90 2.12 -13.21 -7.71
N SER A 91 3.29 -12.81 -7.24
CA SER A 91 3.61 -11.41 -6.95
C SER A 91 4.31 -10.78 -8.15
N PHE A 92 3.78 -9.66 -8.62
CA PHE A 92 4.40 -8.77 -9.61
C PHE A 92 4.86 -7.47 -8.97
N ALA A 93 4.84 -7.40 -7.64
CA ALA A 93 5.25 -6.21 -6.89
C ALA A 93 6.73 -5.88 -7.12
N VAL A 94 7.01 -4.58 -7.22
CA VAL A 94 8.36 -4.05 -7.40
C VAL A 94 8.54 -2.86 -6.47
N GLY A 95 9.59 -2.88 -5.64
CA GLY A 95 9.89 -1.77 -4.74
C GLY A 95 9.95 -0.44 -5.47
N GLY A 96 9.35 0.59 -4.88
CA GLY A 96 9.29 1.92 -5.50
C GLY A 96 8.30 2.08 -6.66
N ALA A 97 7.56 1.05 -7.05
CA ALA A 97 6.61 1.13 -8.16
C ALA A 97 5.55 2.21 -7.93
N LYS A 98 5.28 2.98 -8.97
CA LYS A 98 4.15 3.93 -9.05
C LYS A 98 2.98 3.27 -9.76
N SER A 99 1.82 3.92 -9.71
CA SER A 99 0.64 3.47 -10.44
C SER A 99 0.87 3.30 -11.94
N SER A 100 1.70 4.16 -12.56
CA SER A 100 2.10 4.02 -13.97
C SER A 100 2.91 2.75 -14.21
N THR A 101 3.90 2.46 -13.36
CA THR A 101 4.70 1.23 -13.45
C THR A 101 3.82 -0.01 -13.33
N ALA A 102 2.91 -0.04 -12.35
CA ALA A 102 1.99 -1.15 -12.19
C ALA A 102 1.10 -1.35 -13.42
N LEU A 103 0.57 -0.26 -13.98
CA LEU A 103 -0.28 -0.30 -15.17
C LEU A 103 0.48 -0.82 -16.40
N GLU A 104 1.72 -0.40 -16.58
CA GLU A 104 2.53 -0.73 -17.76
C GLU A 104 3.14 -2.12 -17.72
N THR A 105 3.55 -2.60 -16.53
CA THR A 105 4.34 -3.84 -16.41
C THR A 105 3.66 -4.95 -15.63
N GLN A 106 2.99 -4.64 -14.51
CA GLN A 106 2.40 -5.65 -13.64
C GLN A 106 1.04 -6.13 -14.14
N VAL A 107 0.18 -5.21 -14.57
CA VAL A 107 -1.18 -5.53 -15.03
C VAL A 107 -1.17 -6.47 -16.25
N PRO A 108 -0.39 -6.25 -17.33
CA PRO A 108 -0.39 -7.16 -18.47
C PRO A 108 0.02 -8.61 -18.10
N ALA A 109 0.98 -8.76 -17.19
CA ALA A 109 1.40 -10.07 -16.72
C ALA A 109 0.33 -10.75 -15.84
N ALA A 110 -0.38 -9.97 -15.03
CA ALA A 110 -1.44 -10.44 -14.15
C ALA A 110 -2.71 -10.86 -14.91
N GLU A 111 -3.13 -10.08 -15.90
CA GLU A 111 -4.32 -10.36 -16.73
C GLU A 111 -4.23 -11.72 -17.42
N ALA A 112 -3.05 -12.12 -17.87
CA ALA A 112 -2.84 -13.39 -18.57
C ALA A 112 -3.13 -14.62 -17.68
N LEU A 113 -3.19 -14.44 -16.37
CA LEU A 113 -3.38 -15.52 -15.41
C LEU A 113 -4.83 -15.80 -15.05
N ASN A 114 -5.76 -14.87 -15.31
CA ASN A 114 -7.17 -14.95 -14.87
C ASN A 114 -7.31 -15.36 -13.38
N PRO A 115 -6.81 -14.55 -12.43
CA PRO A 115 -6.73 -14.92 -11.03
C PRO A 115 -8.12 -15.00 -10.36
N ASP A 116 -8.22 -15.80 -9.30
CA ASP A 116 -9.39 -15.79 -8.43
C ASP A 116 -9.45 -14.52 -7.58
N LEU A 117 -8.29 -14.06 -7.11
CA LEU A 117 -8.17 -12.91 -6.22
C LEU A 117 -6.98 -12.05 -6.64
N THR A 118 -7.21 -10.75 -6.80
CA THR A 118 -6.14 -9.77 -7.04
C THR A 118 -6.05 -8.76 -5.90
N PHE A 119 -4.86 -8.58 -5.36
CA PHE A 119 -4.54 -7.48 -4.45
C PHE A 119 -3.80 -6.37 -5.20
N ILE A 120 -4.24 -5.13 -4.99
CA ILE A 120 -3.66 -3.93 -5.59
C ILE A 120 -3.18 -3.02 -4.47
N ALA A 121 -1.87 -2.88 -4.31
CA ALA A 121 -1.23 -2.07 -3.27
C ALA A 121 -0.21 -1.11 -3.89
N VAL A 122 -0.68 -0.15 -4.68
CA VAL A 122 0.12 0.90 -5.32
C VAL A 122 -0.48 2.28 -5.06
N GLY A 123 0.33 3.32 -5.17
CA GLY A 123 -0.09 4.70 -5.03
C GLY A 123 0.67 5.46 -3.93
N THR A 124 1.29 4.77 -2.98
CA THR A 124 2.15 5.39 -1.96
C THR A 124 3.29 6.17 -2.61
N ASN A 125 3.96 5.58 -3.60
CA ASN A 125 5.04 6.24 -4.33
C ASN A 125 4.55 7.39 -5.21
N ASP A 126 3.31 7.34 -5.72
CA ASP A 126 2.71 8.47 -6.42
C ASP A 126 2.52 9.67 -5.48
N VAL A 127 2.06 9.41 -4.25
CA VAL A 127 1.90 10.44 -3.21
C VAL A 127 3.25 11.03 -2.81
N ILE A 128 4.25 10.21 -2.53
CA ILE A 128 5.60 10.62 -2.13
C ILE A 128 6.27 11.46 -3.22
N HIS A 129 6.20 11.00 -4.45
CA HIS A 129 6.81 11.67 -5.61
C HIS A 129 5.93 12.75 -6.24
N GLN A 130 4.87 13.17 -5.55
CA GLN A 130 3.99 14.26 -5.94
C GLN A 130 3.38 14.12 -7.35
N VAL A 131 3.14 12.88 -7.81
CA VAL A 131 2.39 12.62 -9.04
C VAL A 131 1.02 13.31 -8.95
N PRO A 132 0.54 14.02 -9.98
CA PRO A 132 -0.78 14.63 -9.94
C PRO A 132 -1.87 13.60 -9.56
N LEU A 133 -2.74 13.96 -8.62
CA LEU A 133 -3.79 13.03 -8.15
C LEU A 133 -4.74 12.60 -9.27
N THR A 134 -4.94 13.45 -10.28
CA THR A 134 -5.69 13.11 -11.49
C THR A 134 -5.01 12.01 -12.31
N THR A 135 -3.68 12.00 -12.36
CA THR A 135 -2.90 10.93 -13.01
C THR A 135 -3.00 9.64 -12.20
N LEU A 136 -2.83 9.71 -10.87
CA LEU A 136 -3.03 8.57 -9.98
C LEU A 136 -4.44 7.97 -10.14
N GLU A 137 -5.47 8.83 -10.15
CA GLU A 137 -6.86 8.40 -10.33
C GLU A 137 -7.06 7.67 -11.66
N LYS A 138 -6.59 8.25 -12.75
CA LYS A 138 -6.68 7.64 -14.09
C LYS A 138 -6.00 6.28 -14.15
N ASN A 139 -4.80 6.17 -13.58
CA ASN A 139 -4.06 4.92 -13.60
C ASN A 139 -4.75 3.85 -12.74
N LEU A 140 -5.18 4.20 -11.53
CA LEU A 140 -5.90 3.27 -10.64
C LEU A 140 -7.23 2.82 -11.23
N ASP A 141 -7.96 3.75 -11.84
CA ASP A 141 -9.22 3.44 -12.53
C ASP A 141 -9.00 2.38 -13.61
N GLU A 142 -7.97 2.54 -14.43
CA GLU A 142 -7.61 1.59 -15.49
C GLU A 142 -7.09 0.26 -14.92
N ILE A 143 -6.22 0.28 -13.90
CA ILE A 143 -5.72 -0.93 -13.25
C ILE A 143 -6.89 -1.76 -12.69
N ILE A 144 -7.76 -1.13 -11.89
CA ILE A 144 -8.87 -1.80 -11.24
C ILE A 144 -9.87 -2.31 -12.29
N ARG A 145 -10.22 -1.49 -13.28
CA ARG A 145 -11.10 -1.86 -14.38
C ARG A 145 -10.59 -3.10 -15.14
N ARG A 146 -9.30 -3.17 -15.41
CA ARG A 146 -8.69 -4.32 -16.10
C ARG A 146 -8.72 -5.55 -15.21
N MET A 147 -8.30 -5.43 -13.94
CA MET A 147 -8.26 -6.57 -13.04
C MET A 147 -9.64 -7.11 -12.67
N THR A 148 -10.66 -6.27 -12.51
CA THR A 148 -12.04 -6.72 -12.26
C THR A 148 -12.68 -7.47 -13.43
N ARG A 149 -12.12 -7.39 -14.63
CA ARG A 149 -12.58 -8.18 -15.78
C ARG A 149 -12.09 -9.62 -15.79
N VAL A 150 -10.94 -9.87 -15.15
CA VAL A 150 -10.28 -11.17 -15.19
C VAL A 150 -10.19 -11.85 -13.83
N SER A 151 -10.46 -11.13 -12.74
CA SER A 151 -10.43 -11.65 -11.37
C SER A 151 -11.83 -11.81 -10.81
N LYS A 152 -12.08 -12.86 -10.03
CA LYS A 152 -13.36 -13.01 -9.32
C LYS A 152 -13.52 -11.95 -8.23
N LEU A 153 -12.45 -11.65 -7.50
CA LEU A 153 -12.40 -10.60 -6.48
C LEU A 153 -11.16 -9.72 -6.68
N VAL A 154 -11.33 -8.43 -6.46
CA VAL A 154 -10.23 -7.45 -6.45
C VAL A 154 -10.27 -6.68 -5.15
N LEU A 155 -9.16 -6.67 -4.39
CA LEU A 155 -8.98 -5.90 -3.18
C LEU A 155 -7.94 -4.82 -3.40
N VAL A 156 -8.29 -3.58 -3.05
CA VAL A 156 -7.41 -2.42 -3.09
C VAL A 156 -6.98 -2.08 -1.66
N ALA A 157 -5.71 -2.31 -1.36
CA ALA A 157 -5.05 -1.89 -0.13
C ALA A 157 -4.01 -0.83 -0.52
N GLY A 158 -4.38 0.41 -0.45
CA GLY A 158 -3.58 1.45 -1.08
C GLY A 158 -2.80 2.33 -0.11
N VAL A 159 -2.95 3.65 -0.25
CA VAL A 159 -2.18 4.63 0.53
C VAL A 159 -2.69 4.71 1.96
N GLY A 160 -1.83 4.36 2.93
CA GLY A 160 -2.07 4.61 4.35
C GLY A 160 -1.72 6.04 4.77
N ASP A 161 -1.82 6.35 6.08
CA ASP A 161 -1.44 7.65 6.64
C ASP A 161 0.09 7.81 6.68
N LEU A 162 0.66 8.40 5.65
CA LEU A 162 2.09 8.69 5.58
C LEU A 162 2.59 9.64 6.69
N GLY A 163 1.70 10.34 7.38
CA GLY A 163 2.06 11.16 8.52
C GLY A 163 2.37 10.36 9.79
N THR A 164 2.09 9.07 9.83
CA THR A 164 2.50 8.19 10.93
C THR A 164 3.98 7.81 10.84
N VAL A 165 4.60 7.94 9.67
CA VAL A 165 5.98 7.55 9.39
C VAL A 165 6.97 8.33 10.26
N PRO A 166 7.78 7.66 11.13
CA PRO A 166 8.68 8.33 12.06
C PRO A 166 9.80 9.12 11.37
N ARG A 167 10.12 8.77 10.13
CA ARG A 167 11.11 9.46 9.31
C ARG A 167 10.72 10.91 9.00
N LEU A 168 9.43 11.23 9.04
CA LEU A 168 8.91 12.56 8.70
C LEU A 168 8.73 13.41 9.95
N LEU A 169 9.19 14.67 9.90
CA LEU A 169 9.01 15.67 10.96
C LEU A 169 7.95 16.71 10.57
N PRO A 170 7.37 17.47 11.53
CA PRO A 170 6.50 18.60 11.23
C PRO A 170 7.31 19.74 10.56
N PRO A 171 6.80 20.45 9.53
CA PRO A 171 5.45 20.35 8.97
C PRO A 171 5.30 19.34 7.83
N LEU A 172 6.38 18.68 7.36
CA LEU A 172 6.31 17.70 6.26
C LEU A 172 5.36 16.54 6.57
N ARG A 173 5.35 16.10 7.84
CA ARG A 173 4.44 15.06 8.34
C ARG A 173 2.96 15.41 8.07
N GLN A 174 2.52 16.62 8.40
CA GLN A 174 1.14 17.05 8.18
C GLN A 174 0.79 17.17 6.69
N LEU A 175 1.75 17.57 5.87
CA LEU A 175 1.57 17.61 4.42
C LEU A 175 1.43 16.18 3.86
N ALA A 176 2.23 15.24 4.34
CA ALA A 176 2.16 13.83 3.96
C ALA A 176 0.81 13.20 4.33
N THR A 177 0.31 13.42 5.57
CA THR A 177 -1.04 13.02 5.98
C THR A 177 -2.11 13.56 5.03
N ARG A 178 -2.10 14.87 4.78
CA ARG A 178 -3.12 15.51 3.92
C ARG A 178 -3.10 14.97 2.50
N ARG A 179 -1.90 14.76 1.95
CA ARG A 179 -1.75 14.24 0.60
C ARG A 179 -2.10 12.76 0.53
N GLY A 180 -1.66 11.97 1.50
CA GLY A 180 -2.02 10.54 1.63
C GLY A 180 -3.54 10.37 1.71
N ARG A 181 -4.22 11.18 2.52
CA ARG A 181 -5.70 11.13 2.61
C ARG A 181 -6.38 11.41 1.28
N ARG A 182 -5.88 12.38 0.51
CA ARG A 182 -6.41 12.64 -0.85
C ARG A 182 -6.16 11.47 -1.80
N GLY A 183 -4.99 10.81 -1.70
CA GLY A 183 -4.67 9.60 -2.46
C GLY A 183 -5.62 8.46 -2.11
N ASP A 184 -5.89 8.23 -0.82
CA ASP A 184 -6.84 7.21 -0.36
C ASP A 184 -8.27 7.47 -0.88
N VAL A 185 -8.73 8.72 -0.88
CA VAL A 185 -10.04 9.09 -1.44
C VAL A 185 -10.10 8.78 -2.94
N VAL A 186 -9.03 9.04 -3.67
CA VAL A 186 -8.94 8.70 -5.11
C VAL A 186 -9.05 7.19 -5.31
N GLN A 187 -8.34 6.40 -4.51
CA GLN A 187 -8.41 4.94 -4.56
C GLN A 187 -9.79 4.41 -4.21
N ALA A 188 -10.41 4.93 -3.16
CA ALA A 188 -11.76 4.52 -2.74
C ALA A 188 -12.79 4.77 -3.85
N ARG A 189 -12.70 5.91 -4.53
CA ARG A 189 -13.57 6.22 -5.68
C ARG A 189 -13.36 5.27 -6.84
N ALA A 190 -12.10 4.98 -7.19
CA ALA A 190 -11.78 4.05 -8.27
C ALA A 190 -12.26 2.62 -7.92
N ALA A 191 -12.04 2.15 -6.69
CA ALA A 191 -12.53 0.87 -6.22
C ALA A 191 -14.07 0.79 -6.31
N GLN A 192 -14.76 1.81 -5.84
CA GLN A 192 -16.23 1.88 -5.87
C GLN A 192 -16.79 1.84 -7.30
N ARG A 193 -16.17 2.58 -8.25
CA ARG A 193 -16.61 2.60 -9.66
C ARG A 193 -16.60 1.23 -10.33
N HIS A 194 -15.69 0.36 -9.92
CA HIS A 194 -15.49 -0.94 -10.53
C HIS A 194 -15.90 -2.11 -9.64
N GLY A 195 -16.54 -1.85 -8.49
CA GLY A 195 -17.00 -2.90 -7.58
C GLY A 195 -15.86 -3.65 -6.87
N ALA A 196 -14.68 -3.04 -6.77
CA ALA A 196 -13.56 -3.61 -6.04
C ALA A 196 -13.70 -3.36 -4.52
N ILE A 197 -13.19 -4.30 -3.75
CA ILE A 197 -13.14 -4.23 -2.28
C ILE A 197 -12.06 -3.22 -1.88
N LYS A 198 -12.34 -2.33 -0.90
CA LYS A 198 -11.34 -1.37 -0.39
C LYS A 198 -11.02 -1.69 1.07
N ALA A 199 -9.76 -2.02 1.36
CA ALA A 199 -9.27 -2.14 2.72
C ALA A 199 -9.15 -0.76 3.38
N ASP A 200 -9.56 -0.63 4.66
CA ASP A 200 -9.42 0.60 5.43
C ASP A 200 -8.07 0.67 6.13
N LEU A 201 -7.15 1.43 5.57
CA LEU A 201 -5.84 1.72 6.16
C LEU A 201 -5.82 3.04 6.96
N TRP A 202 -6.98 3.72 7.12
CA TRP A 202 -7.08 5.02 7.79
C TRP A 202 -7.81 5.00 9.13
N GLY A 203 -8.56 3.95 9.42
CA GLY A 203 -9.22 3.73 10.70
C GLY A 203 -8.29 3.18 11.77
N ALA A 204 -8.60 2.00 12.27
CA ALA A 204 -7.83 1.33 13.32
C ALA A 204 -6.38 1.06 12.91
N ALA A 205 -6.12 0.78 11.62
CA ALA A 205 -4.77 0.58 11.12
C ALA A 205 -3.91 1.84 11.29
N ALA A 206 -4.38 3.01 10.87
CA ALA A 206 -3.62 4.26 11.04
C ALA A 206 -3.41 4.63 12.51
N GLU A 207 -4.35 4.30 13.39
CA GLU A 207 -4.21 4.50 14.83
C GLU A 207 -3.10 3.63 15.43
N ALA A 208 -3.04 2.35 15.06
CA ALA A 208 -1.96 1.47 15.47
C ALA A 208 -0.59 2.01 15.04
N PHE A 209 -0.45 2.43 13.76
CA PHE A 209 0.77 3.04 13.24
C PHE A 209 1.15 4.37 13.91
N ARG A 210 0.20 5.06 14.52
CA ARG A 210 0.44 6.33 15.22
C ARG A 210 0.89 6.13 16.67
N THR A 211 0.42 5.08 17.31
CA THR A 211 0.58 4.85 18.75
C THR A 211 1.68 3.85 19.09
N ASP A 212 2.05 2.95 18.15
CA ASP A 212 3.07 1.92 18.40
C ASP A 212 4.29 2.10 17.47
N PRO A 213 5.41 2.64 18.00
CA PRO A 213 6.65 2.79 17.21
C PRO A 213 7.28 1.47 16.74
N SER A 214 6.99 0.33 17.39
CA SER A 214 7.53 -0.98 17.04
C SER A 214 7.01 -1.51 15.70
N ILE A 215 5.96 -0.91 15.20
CA ILE A 215 5.35 -1.21 13.90
C ILE A 215 6.30 -0.88 12.73
N PHE A 216 7.23 0.07 12.91
CA PHE A 216 8.15 0.48 11.87
C PHE A 216 9.48 -0.26 11.96
N SER A 217 10.06 -0.55 10.81
CA SER A 217 11.38 -1.14 10.68
C SER A 217 12.51 -0.15 10.98
N ALA A 218 13.75 -0.62 10.96
CA ALA A 218 14.93 0.19 11.27
C ALA A 218 15.16 1.38 10.32
N ASP A 219 14.55 1.39 9.14
CA ASP A 219 14.60 2.52 8.20
C ASP A 219 13.59 3.63 8.54
N LEU A 220 12.76 3.44 9.57
CA LEU A 220 11.76 4.39 10.05
C LEU A 220 10.70 4.77 8.99
N PHE A 221 10.51 3.91 8.00
CA PHE A 221 9.58 4.15 6.89
C PHE A 221 8.72 2.93 6.58
N HIS A 222 9.35 1.78 6.32
CA HIS A 222 8.61 0.57 6.03
C HIS A 222 8.10 -0.08 7.31
N PRO A 223 6.96 -0.78 7.26
CA PRO A 223 6.49 -1.54 8.42
C PRO A 223 7.40 -2.74 8.69
N ALA A 224 7.55 -3.06 9.97
CA ALA A 224 8.07 -4.33 10.45
C ALA A 224 6.93 -5.38 10.50
N ALA A 225 7.22 -6.61 10.93
CA ALA A 225 6.23 -7.68 11.02
C ALA A 225 4.92 -7.28 11.76
N PRO A 226 4.96 -6.56 12.90
CA PRO A 226 3.72 -6.09 13.54
C PRO A 226 2.90 -5.13 12.67
N GLY A 227 3.54 -4.29 11.86
CA GLY A 227 2.86 -3.40 10.92
C GLY A 227 2.20 -4.15 9.76
N HIS A 228 2.87 -5.19 9.25
CA HIS A 228 2.28 -6.08 8.27
C HIS A 228 1.07 -6.85 8.84
N GLN A 229 1.10 -7.24 10.12
CA GLN A 229 -0.05 -7.85 10.78
C GLN A 229 -1.26 -6.89 10.81
N VAL A 230 -1.04 -5.61 11.15
CA VAL A 230 -2.09 -4.58 11.14
C VAL A 230 -2.70 -4.42 9.74
N TRP A 231 -1.88 -4.41 8.69
CA TRP A 231 -2.38 -4.35 7.32
C TRP A 231 -3.12 -5.62 6.90
N ALA A 232 -2.65 -6.78 7.34
CA ALA A 232 -3.33 -8.05 7.09
C ALA A 232 -4.72 -8.08 7.75
N ASP A 233 -4.85 -7.55 8.96
CA ASP A 233 -6.13 -7.46 9.67
C ASP A 233 -7.11 -6.54 8.93
N ALA A 234 -6.66 -5.39 8.47
CA ALA A 234 -7.47 -4.46 7.68
C ALA A 234 -7.91 -5.08 6.34
N ALA A 235 -6.99 -5.75 5.64
CA ALA A 235 -7.30 -6.43 4.38
C ALA A 235 -8.25 -7.60 4.60
N TRP A 236 -8.04 -8.39 5.65
CA TRP A 236 -8.91 -9.53 5.99
C TRP A 236 -10.33 -9.08 6.32
N SER A 237 -10.48 -8.07 7.18
CA SER A 237 -11.78 -7.52 7.55
C SER A 237 -12.59 -7.05 6.33
N ALA A 238 -11.90 -6.51 5.32
CA ALA A 238 -12.56 -6.11 4.09
C ALA A 238 -12.88 -7.29 3.16
N LEU A 239 -12.01 -8.30 3.09
CA LEU A 239 -12.13 -9.44 2.18
C LEU A 239 -13.14 -10.49 2.68
N GLU A 240 -13.09 -10.80 3.98
CA GLU A 240 -13.81 -11.94 4.58
C GLU A 240 -15.32 -12.00 4.26
N PRO A 241 -16.07 -10.86 4.25
CA PRO A 241 -17.49 -10.85 3.91
C PRO A 241 -17.80 -11.27 2.47
N HIS A 242 -16.80 -11.25 1.58
CA HIS A 242 -16.94 -11.59 0.16
C HIS A 242 -16.50 -13.02 -0.17
N LEU A 243 -15.97 -13.74 0.82
CA LEU A 243 -15.63 -15.15 0.67
C LEU A 243 -16.92 -15.97 0.82
N THR A 244 -17.28 -16.71 -0.22
CA THR A 244 -18.41 -17.66 -0.16
C THR A 244 -18.14 -18.71 0.92
N ARG A 245 -19.09 -18.93 1.82
CA ARG A 245 -19.10 -20.13 2.66
C ARG A 245 -19.67 -21.24 1.78
N GLU A 246 -18.81 -22.06 1.20
CA GLU A 246 -19.24 -23.36 0.71
C GLU A 246 -19.43 -24.33 1.87
#